data_75add7aeb9bb02da00b81016721bfe82
#
_entry.id   75add7aeb9bb02da00b81016721bfe82
#
_cell.length_a   1.000
_cell.length_b   1.000
_cell.length_c   1.000
_cell.angle_alpha   90.00
_cell.angle_beta   90.00
_cell.angle_gamma   90.00
#
_symmetry.space_group_name_H-M   'P 1'
#
loop_
_entity.id
_entity.type
_entity.pdbx_description
1 polymer ?
#
loop_
_entity_poly.entity_id
_entity_poly.type
_entity_poly.pdbx_seq_one_letter_code
_entity_poly.pdbx_strand_id
1 'polypeptide(L)'
;DNRHLTFFEMFGNWSLGDYFKEDQLSWIWEFFTGELELEKENLWITVFKGNDQVPKDAESIRVWKSLGVPESRISTYGVRKNWWSRSGTPDQMPVGEIGGPDSEVFYDFGEKLKLHENSEFAKEKCHPNCDCGRFVEIGNSVFMQYKKVGENKLEELPNKSVDFGGGFERIVAVAQGEHDLYKTDLFLPLIKK
;
A
#
# COMPACT_ATOMS: atom_id res chain seq x y z
N ASP A 1 18.51 3.38 -3.16
CA ASP A 1 18.54 1.92 -2.99
C ASP A 1 17.91 1.23 -4.20
N ASN A 2 17.77 -0.09 -4.17
CA ASN A 2 17.25 -0.88 -5.28
C ASN A 2 15.72 -0.92 -5.38
N ARG A 3 15.00 -0.16 -4.58
CA ARG A 3 13.53 -0.11 -4.52
C ARG A 3 12.96 1.31 -4.65
N HIS A 4 13.81 2.33 -4.53
CA HIS A 4 13.46 3.74 -4.69
C HIS A 4 14.26 4.32 -5.85
N LEU A 5 13.57 4.55 -6.94
CA LEU A 5 14.16 5.05 -8.19
C LEU A 5 14.25 6.57 -8.19
N THR A 6 15.06 7.13 -9.09
CA THR A 6 15.15 8.58 -9.30
C THR A 6 13.93 9.15 -10.01
N PHE A 7 13.23 8.32 -10.75
CA PHE A 7 11.91 8.58 -11.36
C PHE A 7 11.14 7.26 -11.40
N PHE A 8 9.82 7.34 -11.49
CA PHE A 8 8.94 6.19 -11.61
C PHE A 8 7.62 6.59 -12.28
N GLU A 9 6.91 5.60 -12.79
CA GLU A 9 5.56 5.77 -13.29
C GLU A 9 4.53 5.33 -12.23
N MET A 10 3.46 6.12 -12.09
CA MET A 10 2.36 5.79 -11.20
C MET A 10 1.23 5.13 -12.02
N PHE A 11 1.03 3.84 -11.79
CA PHE A 11 -0.17 3.14 -12.25
C PHE A 11 -1.29 3.37 -11.24
N GLY A 12 -2.51 3.70 -11.71
CA GLY A 12 -3.56 3.99 -10.75
C GLY A 12 -4.95 4.18 -11.34
N ASN A 13 -5.91 4.34 -10.43
CA ASN A 13 -7.29 4.69 -10.73
C ASN A 13 -7.87 5.58 -9.64
N TRP A 14 -8.87 6.39 -10.00
CA TRP A 14 -9.43 7.40 -9.12
C TRP A 14 -10.95 7.36 -9.14
N SER A 15 -11.56 7.53 -7.96
CA SER A 15 -13.00 7.73 -7.80
C SER A 15 -13.26 9.09 -7.18
N LEU A 16 -14.12 9.87 -7.80
CA LEU A 16 -14.55 11.18 -7.31
C LEU A 16 -16.03 11.10 -6.87
N GLY A 17 -16.30 10.30 -5.83
CA GLY A 17 -17.64 10.11 -5.27
C GLY A 17 -18.50 9.08 -6.02
N ASP A 18 -17.88 8.16 -6.74
CA ASP A 18 -18.53 7.07 -7.48
C ASP A 18 -18.38 5.75 -6.73
N TYR A 19 -17.34 4.96 -7.01
CA TYR A 19 -17.04 3.73 -6.27
C TYR A 19 -16.18 4.01 -5.02
N PHE A 20 -16.17 3.04 -4.10
CA PHE A 20 -15.38 3.16 -2.87
C PHE A 20 -14.67 1.83 -2.53
N LYS A 21 -14.52 1.49 -1.24
CA LYS A 21 -13.67 0.41 -0.75
C LYS A 21 -13.95 -0.96 -1.35
N GLU A 22 -15.22 -1.35 -1.42
CA GLU A 22 -15.60 -2.70 -1.86
C GLU A 22 -15.19 -2.96 -3.31
N ASP A 23 -15.54 -2.04 -4.22
CA ASP A 23 -15.17 -2.14 -5.63
C ASP A 23 -13.66 -2.00 -5.82
N GLN A 24 -13.06 -0.96 -5.20
CA GLN A 24 -11.63 -0.69 -5.33
C GLN A 24 -10.77 -1.89 -4.92
N LEU A 25 -11.01 -2.44 -3.73
CA LEU A 25 -10.20 -3.54 -3.22
C LEU A 25 -10.44 -4.83 -4.02
N SER A 26 -11.66 -5.04 -4.51
CA SER A 26 -12.00 -6.19 -5.37
C SER A 26 -11.26 -6.12 -6.70
N TRP A 27 -11.28 -4.97 -7.38
CA TRP A 27 -10.60 -4.79 -8.67
C TRP A 27 -9.09 -4.91 -8.55
N ILE A 28 -8.49 -4.35 -7.49
CA ILE A 28 -7.05 -4.47 -7.27
C ILE A 28 -6.65 -5.92 -6.96
N TRP A 29 -7.48 -6.63 -6.21
CA TRP A 29 -7.24 -8.05 -5.95
C TRP A 29 -7.33 -8.88 -7.23
N GLU A 30 -8.35 -8.64 -8.06
CA GLU A 30 -8.51 -9.27 -9.37
C GLU A 30 -7.33 -8.96 -10.28
N PHE A 31 -6.91 -7.69 -10.35
CA PHE A 31 -5.75 -7.28 -11.14
C PHE A 31 -4.47 -8.02 -10.73
N PHE A 32 -4.15 -8.05 -9.43
CA PHE A 32 -2.93 -8.73 -8.98
C PHE A 32 -2.99 -10.25 -9.09
N THR A 33 -4.14 -10.86 -8.81
CA THR A 33 -4.25 -12.34 -8.74
C THR A 33 -4.83 -12.99 -9.99
N GLY A 34 -5.51 -12.22 -10.82
CA GLY A 34 -6.10 -12.67 -12.09
C GLY A 34 -5.25 -12.24 -13.28
N GLU A 35 -5.13 -10.93 -13.52
CA GLU A 35 -4.44 -10.42 -14.70
C GLU A 35 -2.91 -10.60 -14.63
N LEU A 36 -2.32 -10.34 -13.46
CA LEU A 36 -0.88 -10.53 -13.25
C LEU A 36 -0.51 -11.93 -12.73
N GLU A 37 -1.51 -12.74 -12.42
CA GLU A 37 -1.33 -14.13 -11.94
C GLU A 37 -0.38 -14.25 -10.74
N LEU A 38 -0.30 -13.21 -9.88
CA LEU A 38 0.54 -13.27 -8.70
C LEU A 38 -0.01 -14.28 -7.69
N GLU A 39 0.88 -15.08 -7.13
CA GLU A 39 0.54 -16.06 -6.10
C GLU A 39 -0.06 -15.38 -4.86
N LYS A 40 -1.31 -15.72 -4.54
CA LYS A 40 -2.06 -15.14 -3.40
C LYS A 40 -1.32 -15.29 -2.07
N GLU A 41 -0.54 -16.34 -1.93
CA GLU A 41 0.26 -16.67 -0.76
C GLU A 41 1.37 -15.65 -0.49
N ASN A 42 1.83 -14.97 -1.52
CA ASN A 42 2.87 -13.94 -1.43
C ASN A 42 2.31 -12.53 -1.20
N LEU A 43 0.97 -12.38 -1.24
CA LEU A 43 0.34 -11.07 -1.05
C LEU A 43 -0.04 -10.85 0.42
N TRP A 44 0.40 -9.72 0.96
CA TRP A 44 0.15 -9.26 2.32
C TRP A 44 -0.54 -7.91 2.29
N ILE A 45 -1.43 -7.69 3.23
CA ILE A 45 -2.27 -6.50 3.29
C ILE A 45 -1.96 -5.71 4.54
N THR A 46 -1.97 -4.39 4.40
CA THR A 46 -1.98 -3.48 5.53
C THR A 46 -3.24 -2.63 5.55
N VAL A 47 -3.72 -2.31 6.74
CA VAL A 47 -4.96 -1.55 6.94
C VAL A 47 -4.82 -0.65 8.16
N PHE A 48 -5.48 0.49 8.15
CA PHE A 48 -5.45 1.43 9.24
C PHE A 48 -6.03 0.86 10.55
N LYS A 49 -5.24 0.93 11.63
CA LYS A 49 -5.64 0.38 12.95
C LYS A 49 -6.58 1.27 13.76
N GLY A 50 -6.80 2.51 13.32
CA GLY A 50 -7.53 3.52 14.07
C GLY A 50 -6.64 4.37 14.99
N ASN A 51 -7.20 5.48 15.44
CA ASN A 51 -6.70 6.37 16.49
C ASN A 51 -7.88 7.00 17.24
N ASP A 52 -7.62 8.00 18.08
CA ASP A 52 -8.65 8.66 18.90
C ASP A 52 -9.68 9.45 18.07
N GLN A 53 -9.37 9.82 16.82
CA GLN A 53 -10.24 10.61 15.94
C GLN A 53 -10.92 9.78 14.84
N VAL A 54 -10.26 8.73 14.38
CA VAL A 54 -10.70 7.91 13.25
C VAL A 54 -10.71 6.45 13.67
N PRO A 55 -11.84 5.75 13.54
CA PRO A 55 -11.93 4.34 13.94
C PRO A 55 -11.05 3.45 13.05
N LYS A 56 -10.75 2.25 13.56
CA LYS A 56 -10.13 1.18 12.79
C LYS A 56 -10.92 0.91 11.52
N ASP A 57 -10.22 0.74 10.40
CA ASP A 57 -10.85 0.43 9.12
C ASP A 57 -11.31 -1.05 9.03
N ALA A 58 -12.39 -1.34 9.79
CA ALA A 58 -12.99 -2.65 9.80
C ALA A 58 -13.65 -3.04 8.47
N GLU A 59 -14.03 -2.04 7.67
CA GLU A 59 -14.65 -2.25 6.36
C GLU A 59 -13.65 -2.87 5.39
N SER A 60 -12.47 -2.28 5.22
CA SER A 60 -11.41 -2.83 4.37
C SER A 60 -11.00 -4.23 4.83
N ILE A 61 -10.89 -4.48 6.14
CA ILE A 61 -10.59 -5.81 6.68
C ILE A 61 -11.66 -6.83 6.26
N ARG A 62 -12.95 -6.45 6.34
CA ARG A 62 -14.05 -7.33 5.93
C ARG A 62 -13.98 -7.65 4.44
N VAL A 63 -13.72 -6.64 3.60
CA VAL A 63 -13.59 -6.83 2.15
C VAL A 63 -12.45 -7.77 1.83
N TRP A 64 -11.25 -7.53 2.37
CA TRP A 64 -10.10 -8.41 2.16
C TRP A 64 -10.37 -9.86 2.56
N LYS A 65 -11.03 -10.07 3.70
CA LYS A 65 -11.42 -11.41 4.14
C LYS A 65 -12.42 -12.08 3.18
N SER A 66 -13.38 -11.32 2.65
CA SER A 66 -14.34 -11.85 1.66
C SER A 66 -13.68 -12.22 0.33
N LEU A 67 -12.57 -11.57 -0.02
CA LEU A 67 -11.73 -11.90 -1.18
C LEU A 67 -10.78 -13.09 -0.94
N GLY A 68 -10.83 -13.68 0.26
CA GLY A 68 -10.06 -14.87 0.62
C GLY A 68 -8.70 -14.60 1.25
N VAL A 69 -8.38 -13.35 1.59
CA VAL A 69 -7.15 -13.04 2.32
C VAL A 69 -7.27 -13.53 3.77
N PRO A 70 -6.41 -14.43 4.25
CA PRO A 70 -6.46 -14.91 5.62
C PRO A 70 -6.05 -13.80 6.60
N GLU A 71 -6.65 -13.81 7.78
CA GLU A 71 -6.40 -12.79 8.82
C GLU A 71 -4.92 -12.68 9.19
N SER A 72 -4.18 -13.78 9.15
CA SER A 72 -2.73 -13.82 9.42
C SER A 72 -1.89 -13.00 8.45
N ARG A 73 -2.43 -12.64 7.27
CA ARG A 73 -1.78 -11.80 6.26
C ARG A 73 -2.35 -10.38 6.21
N ILE A 74 -3.22 -10.01 7.14
CA ILE A 74 -3.72 -8.65 7.29
C ILE A 74 -3.09 -8.02 8.52
N SER A 75 -2.19 -7.08 8.31
CA SER A 75 -1.54 -6.30 9.38
C SER A 75 -2.24 -4.95 9.55
N THR A 76 -2.20 -4.38 10.76
CA THR A 76 -2.79 -3.06 10.99
C THR A 76 -1.75 -2.10 11.55
N TYR A 77 -1.67 -0.90 10.95
CA TYR A 77 -0.72 0.14 11.36
C TYR A 77 -1.43 1.48 11.63
N GLY A 78 -0.73 2.37 12.31
CA GLY A 78 -1.23 3.71 12.64
C GLY A 78 -1.00 4.71 11.49
N VAL A 79 -1.23 5.98 11.84
CA VAL A 79 -1.18 7.13 10.92
C VAL A 79 0.15 7.31 10.18
N ARG A 80 1.23 6.73 10.65
CA ARG A 80 2.54 6.83 9.97
C ARG A 80 2.70 5.86 8.80
N LYS A 81 1.81 4.87 8.68
CA LYS A 81 1.93 3.79 7.69
C LYS A 81 0.63 3.56 6.90
N ASN A 82 -0.55 3.73 7.51
CA ASN A 82 -1.83 3.53 6.83
C ASN A 82 -2.74 4.77 6.94
N TRP A 83 -2.16 5.93 6.73
CA TRP A 83 -2.88 7.19 6.52
C TRP A 83 -2.19 8.00 5.46
N TRP A 84 -2.96 8.61 4.59
CA TRP A 84 -2.44 9.52 3.60
C TRP A 84 -3.16 10.87 3.63
N SER A 85 -2.40 11.94 3.59
CA SER A 85 -2.79 13.27 3.18
C SER A 85 -1.60 13.95 2.52
N ARG A 86 -1.82 15.03 1.81
CA ARG A 86 -0.75 15.76 1.14
C ARG A 86 0.33 16.27 2.11
N SER A 87 -0.09 16.65 3.32
CA SER A 87 0.82 17.17 4.36
C SER A 87 1.36 16.10 5.31
N GLY A 88 0.93 14.84 5.18
CA GLY A 88 1.38 13.72 6.02
C GLY A 88 0.31 13.26 7.02
N THR A 89 0.67 13.15 8.31
CA THR A 89 -0.23 12.65 9.34
C THR A 89 -1.35 13.64 9.71
N PRO A 90 -2.45 13.21 10.36
CA PRO A 90 -3.59 14.09 10.69
C PRO A 90 -3.23 15.35 11.46
N ASP A 91 -2.21 15.28 12.32
CA ASP A 91 -1.71 16.45 13.07
C ASP A 91 -1.01 17.48 12.18
N GLN A 92 -0.37 17.03 11.11
CA GLN A 92 0.32 17.88 10.13
C GLN A 92 -0.60 18.53 9.10
N MET A 93 -1.82 18.03 8.93
CA MET A 93 -2.78 18.56 7.98
C MET A 93 -3.20 19.99 8.36
N PRO A 94 -3.16 20.97 7.44
CA PRO A 94 -3.81 22.27 7.64
C PRO A 94 -5.33 22.12 7.59
N VAL A 95 -6.03 23.08 8.23
CA VAL A 95 -7.50 23.16 8.16
C VAL A 95 -7.94 23.32 6.71
N GLY A 96 -8.89 22.50 6.29
CA GLY A 96 -9.40 22.45 4.92
C GLY A 96 -8.83 21.29 4.09
N GLU A 97 -7.70 20.72 4.48
CA GLU A 97 -7.11 19.58 3.77
C GLU A 97 -7.93 18.31 3.96
N ILE A 98 -7.97 17.51 2.92
CA ILE A 98 -8.59 16.19 2.92
C ILE A 98 -7.53 15.09 2.99
N GLY A 99 -7.91 13.96 3.57
CA GLY A 99 -7.09 12.78 3.68
C GLY A 99 -7.91 11.58 4.16
N GLY A 100 -7.25 10.50 4.44
CA GLY A 100 -7.94 9.34 4.98
C GLY A 100 -7.04 8.14 5.20
N PRO A 101 -7.61 7.08 5.80
CA PRO A 101 -6.93 5.81 5.92
C PRO A 101 -6.66 5.21 4.55
N ASP A 102 -5.64 4.40 4.50
CA ASP A 102 -5.31 3.63 3.31
C ASP A 102 -5.20 2.13 3.60
N SER A 103 -5.17 1.36 2.52
CA SER A 103 -4.90 -0.06 2.52
C SER A 103 -3.89 -0.38 1.43
N GLU A 104 -2.77 -0.97 1.84
CA GLU A 104 -1.66 -1.30 0.96
C GLU A 104 -1.62 -2.79 0.66
N VAL A 105 -1.12 -3.13 -0.52
CA VAL A 105 -0.78 -4.50 -0.92
C VAL A 105 0.73 -4.61 -1.04
N PHE A 106 1.30 -5.55 -0.31
CA PHE A 106 2.72 -5.90 -0.36
C PHE A 106 2.92 -7.27 -0.97
N TYR A 107 3.98 -7.41 -1.73
CA TYR A 107 4.48 -8.69 -2.21
C TYR A 107 5.65 -9.17 -1.34
N ASP A 108 5.59 -10.41 -0.85
CA ASP A 108 6.65 -11.08 -0.09
C ASP A 108 7.54 -11.89 -1.03
N PHE A 109 8.78 -11.48 -1.23
CA PHE A 109 9.78 -12.25 -1.98
C PHE A 109 10.27 -13.51 -1.25
N GLY A 110 9.78 -13.73 -0.03
CA GLY A 110 10.06 -14.93 0.77
C GLY A 110 11.38 -14.89 1.51
N GLU A 111 11.58 -15.91 2.35
CA GLU A 111 12.75 -16.01 3.24
C GLU A 111 14.00 -16.53 2.53
N LYS A 112 13.84 -17.20 1.39
CA LYS A 112 14.96 -17.84 0.67
C LYS A 112 16.05 -16.85 0.24
N LEU A 113 15.67 -15.62 -0.06
CA LEU A 113 16.59 -14.55 -0.46
C LEU A 113 17.39 -13.96 0.72
N LYS A 114 17.00 -14.28 1.96
CA LYS A 114 17.63 -13.78 3.19
C LYS A 114 17.77 -12.25 3.24
N LEU A 115 16.82 -11.53 2.62
CA LEU A 115 16.87 -10.08 2.53
C LEU A 115 16.78 -9.43 3.92
N HIS A 116 15.93 -9.97 4.79
CA HIS A 116 15.78 -9.47 6.15
C HIS A 116 17.02 -9.76 7.00
N GLU A 117 17.50 -11.01 6.98
CA GLU A 117 18.63 -11.46 7.77
C GLU A 117 19.95 -10.74 7.40
N ASN A 118 20.06 -10.28 6.16
CA ASN A 118 21.22 -9.53 5.65
C ASN A 118 21.06 -8.01 5.77
N SER A 119 19.95 -7.53 6.33
CA SER A 119 19.67 -6.11 6.50
C SER A 119 20.05 -5.61 7.90
N GLU A 120 20.04 -4.31 8.08
CA GLU A 120 20.17 -3.68 9.41
C GLU A 120 19.03 -4.04 10.37
N PHE A 121 17.89 -4.50 9.83
CA PHE A 121 16.69 -4.91 10.57
C PHE A 121 16.70 -6.37 11.03
N ALA A 122 17.79 -7.13 10.81
CA ALA A 122 17.88 -8.57 11.09
C ALA A 122 17.54 -8.98 12.54
N LYS A 123 17.66 -8.05 13.49
CA LYS A 123 17.34 -8.28 14.91
C LYS A 123 15.87 -8.01 15.26
N GLU A 124 15.10 -7.45 14.35
CA GLU A 124 13.70 -7.10 14.54
C GLU A 124 12.80 -8.17 13.94
N LYS A 125 11.52 -8.14 14.29
CA LYS A 125 10.54 -9.01 13.64
C LYS A 125 10.25 -8.49 12.24
N CYS A 126 10.42 -9.33 11.22
CA CYS A 126 10.06 -9.00 9.85
C CYS A 126 8.53 -8.86 9.70
N HIS A 127 8.10 -7.84 8.96
CA HIS A 127 6.68 -7.54 8.69
C HIS A 127 6.54 -6.71 7.39
N PRO A 128 5.33 -6.56 6.81
CA PRO A 128 5.16 -5.87 5.51
C PRO A 128 5.79 -4.48 5.44
N ASN A 129 5.70 -3.70 6.51
CA ASN A 129 6.32 -2.37 6.59
C ASN A 129 7.77 -2.38 7.16
N CYS A 130 8.46 -3.51 7.07
CA CYS A 130 9.89 -3.61 7.38
C CYS A 130 10.71 -3.18 6.16
N ASP A 131 11.59 -2.20 6.32
CA ASP A 131 12.39 -1.65 5.21
C ASP A 131 13.55 -2.55 4.77
N CYS A 132 13.53 -3.84 5.16
CA CYS A 132 14.54 -4.84 4.79
C CYS A 132 14.54 -5.26 3.31
N GLY A 133 13.48 -4.97 2.58
CA GLY A 133 13.36 -5.31 1.16
C GLY A 133 12.72 -6.68 0.85
N ARG A 134 12.38 -7.48 1.86
CA ARG A 134 11.64 -8.71 1.67
C ARG A 134 10.21 -8.44 1.18
N PHE A 135 9.55 -7.45 1.78
CA PHE A 135 8.24 -6.99 1.37
C PHE A 135 8.37 -5.73 0.52
N VAL A 136 7.70 -5.70 -0.60
CA VAL A 136 7.63 -4.53 -1.49
C VAL A 136 6.18 -4.13 -1.68
N GLU A 137 5.86 -2.88 -1.35
CA GLU A 137 4.55 -2.30 -1.64
C GLU A 137 4.36 -2.19 -3.15
N ILE A 138 3.29 -2.80 -3.65
CA ILE A 138 2.92 -2.81 -5.07
C ILE A 138 1.65 -2.00 -5.36
N GLY A 139 0.94 -1.56 -4.33
CA GLY A 139 -0.22 -0.71 -4.50
C GLY A 139 -0.75 -0.20 -3.17
N ASN A 140 -1.23 1.03 -3.20
CA ASN A 140 -1.85 1.71 -2.06
C ASN A 140 -3.19 2.31 -2.48
N SER A 141 -4.27 1.91 -1.83
CA SER A 141 -5.62 2.47 -2.00
C SER A 141 -5.91 3.45 -0.87
N VAL A 142 -5.84 4.74 -1.19
CA VAL A 142 -6.16 5.82 -0.25
C VAL A 142 -7.65 6.11 -0.29
N PHE A 143 -8.29 6.07 0.88
CA PHE A 143 -9.71 6.35 1.05
C PHE A 143 -9.90 7.77 1.57
N MET A 144 -10.01 8.72 0.65
CA MET A 144 -10.19 10.15 0.93
C MET A 144 -11.58 10.39 1.50
N GLN A 145 -11.72 10.32 2.81
CA GLN A 145 -13.03 10.37 3.48
C GLN A 145 -13.09 11.35 4.65
N TYR A 146 -11.99 12.02 4.99
CA TYR A 146 -11.95 12.99 6.07
C TYR A 146 -11.43 14.35 5.63
N LYS A 147 -11.94 15.41 6.26
CA LYS A 147 -11.46 16.79 6.12
C LYS A 147 -11.04 17.32 7.47
N LYS A 148 -9.89 17.98 7.54
CA LYS A 148 -9.45 18.70 8.72
C LYS A 148 -10.29 19.97 8.89
N VAL A 149 -11.00 20.10 10.00
CA VAL A 149 -11.89 21.23 10.28
C VAL A 149 -11.44 22.04 11.51
N GLY A 150 -10.46 21.58 12.25
CA GLY A 150 -9.87 22.26 13.39
C GLY A 150 -8.56 21.61 13.79
N GLU A 151 -7.85 22.15 14.77
CA GLU A 151 -6.51 21.71 15.18
C GLU A 151 -6.44 20.19 15.43
N ASN A 152 -7.40 19.66 16.17
CA ASN A 152 -7.49 18.23 16.47
C ASN A 152 -8.86 17.64 16.07
N LYS A 153 -9.42 18.11 14.95
CA LYS A 153 -10.75 17.67 14.53
C LYS A 153 -10.78 17.34 13.05
N LEU A 154 -11.16 16.08 12.78
CA LEU A 154 -11.49 15.57 11.46
C LEU A 154 -13.02 15.38 11.37
N GLU A 155 -13.59 15.67 10.22
CA GLU A 155 -14.99 15.39 9.89
C GLU A 155 -15.06 14.55 8.63
N GLU A 156 -15.99 13.60 8.58
CA GLU A 156 -16.22 12.80 7.38
C GLU A 156 -16.72 13.67 6.23
N LEU A 157 -16.22 13.39 5.03
CA LEU A 157 -16.72 14.00 3.80
C LEU A 157 -18.09 13.40 3.43
N PRO A 158 -19.02 14.22 2.92
CA PRO A 158 -20.31 13.72 2.42
C PRO A 158 -20.13 12.80 1.20
N ASN A 159 -19.16 13.11 0.34
CA ASN A 159 -18.79 12.30 -0.81
C ASN A 159 -17.35 11.81 -0.60
N LYS A 160 -17.18 10.48 -0.60
CA LYS A 160 -15.89 9.83 -0.41
C LYS A 160 -15.24 9.56 -1.77
N SER A 161 -13.93 9.63 -1.82
CA SER A 161 -13.15 9.42 -3.03
C SER A 161 -12.09 8.35 -2.81
N VAL A 162 -11.62 7.78 -3.90
CA VAL A 162 -10.49 6.83 -3.91
C VAL A 162 -9.36 7.43 -4.72
N ASP A 163 -8.14 7.30 -4.20
CA ASP A 163 -6.91 7.57 -4.91
C ASP A 163 -6.03 6.32 -4.79
N PHE A 164 -5.98 5.51 -5.85
CA PHE A 164 -5.11 4.34 -5.89
C PHE A 164 -3.86 4.64 -6.68
N GLY A 165 -2.71 4.31 -6.09
CA GLY A 165 -1.41 4.35 -6.75
C GLY A 165 -0.64 3.06 -6.57
N GLY A 166 -0.06 2.55 -7.66
CA GLY A 166 0.91 1.46 -7.69
C GLY A 166 2.15 1.88 -8.45
N GLY A 167 3.34 1.67 -7.89
CA GLY A 167 4.59 1.92 -8.61
C GLY A 167 4.73 0.93 -9.76
N PHE A 168 4.63 1.42 -11.00
CA PHE A 168 4.65 0.58 -12.20
C PHE A 168 5.89 -0.32 -12.22
N GLU A 169 7.06 0.23 -11.95
CA GLU A 169 8.32 -0.52 -11.94
C GLU A 169 8.37 -1.58 -10.84
N ARG A 170 7.72 -1.34 -9.70
CA ARG A 170 7.59 -2.34 -8.62
C ARG A 170 6.68 -3.48 -9.04
N ILE A 171 5.58 -3.18 -9.71
CA ILE A 171 4.66 -4.18 -10.28
C ILE A 171 5.39 -5.04 -11.32
N VAL A 172 6.14 -4.41 -12.22
CA VAL A 172 6.95 -5.11 -13.24
C VAL A 172 8.02 -6.00 -12.57
N ALA A 173 8.71 -5.50 -11.56
CA ALA A 173 9.72 -6.28 -10.84
C ALA A 173 9.13 -7.53 -10.18
N VAL A 174 7.99 -7.39 -9.52
CA VAL A 174 7.28 -8.52 -8.92
C VAL A 174 6.81 -9.53 -9.98
N ALA A 175 6.24 -9.06 -11.10
CA ALA A 175 5.82 -9.92 -12.21
C ALA A 175 7.00 -10.69 -12.84
N GLN A 176 8.21 -10.13 -12.81
CA GLN A 176 9.44 -10.78 -13.27
C GLN A 176 10.14 -11.60 -12.18
N GLY A 177 9.63 -11.61 -10.94
CA GLY A 177 10.26 -12.29 -9.82
C GLY A 177 11.59 -11.66 -9.38
N GLU A 178 11.81 -10.38 -9.68
CA GLU A 178 13.04 -9.63 -9.39
C GLU A 178 12.83 -8.66 -8.23
N HIS A 179 13.69 -8.74 -7.21
CA HIS A 179 13.61 -7.87 -6.03
C HIS A 179 14.42 -6.57 -6.16
N ASP A 180 15.23 -6.46 -7.19
CA ASP A 180 16.04 -5.30 -7.51
C ASP A 180 15.51 -4.64 -8.80
N LEU A 181 14.86 -3.48 -8.66
CA LEU A 181 14.20 -2.80 -9.76
C LEU A 181 15.15 -2.49 -10.93
N TYR A 182 16.43 -2.26 -10.64
CA TYR A 182 17.44 -2.00 -11.68
C TYR A 182 17.82 -3.22 -12.51
N LYS A 183 17.41 -4.42 -12.09
CA LYS A 183 17.64 -5.67 -12.84
C LYS A 183 16.45 -6.09 -13.71
N THR A 184 15.36 -5.35 -13.67
CA THR A 184 14.22 -5.56 -14.56
C THR A 184 14.58 -5.23 -16.02
N ASP A 185 13.79 -5.71 -16.95
CA ASP A 185 13.94 -5.39 -18.38
C ASP A 185 13.74 -3.92 -18.72
N LEU A 186 13.13 -3.14 -17.80
CA LEU A 186 12.99 -1.69 -17.92
C LEU A 186 14.35 -0.96 -17.80
N PHE A 187 15.22 -1.37 -16.88
CA PHE A 187 16.44 -0.66 -16.55
C PHE A 187 17.72 -1.40 -16.99
N LEU A 188 17.71 -2.72 -16.97
CA LEU A 188 18.89 -3.52 -17.26
C LEU A 188 19.55 -3.22 -18.64
N PRO A 189 18.79 -2.96 -19.72
CA PRO A 189 19.36 -2.56 -21.01
C PRO A 189 20.10 -1.21 -20.98
N LEU A 190 19.71 -0.30 -20.09
CA LEU A 190 20.36 1.00 -19.92
C LEU A 190 21.64 0.88 -19.10
N ILE A 191 21.64 0.01 -18.09
CA ILE A 191 22.76 -0.20 -17.17
C ILE A 191 23.91 -0.98 -17.84
N LYS A 192 23.59 -1.89 -18.76
CA LYS A 192 24.56 -2.72 -19.50
C LYS A 192 25.26 -2.02 -20.66
N LYS A 193 24.92 -0.77 -20.95
CA LYS A 193 25.61 0.06 -21.97
C LYS A 193 26.86 0.72 -21.37
#